data_7c0a7d3731608bf1d589b733998de12c
#
_entry.id   7c0a7d3731608bf1d589b733998de12c
#
_cell.length_a   1.000
_cell.length_b   1.000
_cell.length_c   1.000
_cell.angle_alpha   90.00
_cell.angle_beta   90.00
_cell.angle_gamma   90.00
#
_symmetry.space_group_name_H-M   'P 1'
#
loop_
_entity.id
_entity.type
_entity.pdbx_description
1 polymer ?
#
loop_
_entity_poly.entity_id
_entity_poly.type
_entity_poly.pdbx_seq_one_letter_code
_entity_poly.pdbx_strand_id
1 'polypeptide(L)'
;MNSLKDWPEPIVRVQSLSDSALPLVPDRYIKPPPERPSLNSVPSDVNIPLIDLADIFAGESSTLQPQTTILSQVSEACREWGFFQVVNHGVSPELMDRAREVWREFFHLPMELKQFYANSPGTYEGYGSRLGVEKGAILDWSDYYFLHYLPTSLKDHNKWPSLPPSLREVIEEYSGQLVKLCGVLMKVLSINLGLEEEYLQNAFGGTNIGACLRVNFYPKCPQPDLTLGLSSHSDPGGMTLLLPDERVAGLQVRKDDNWITVKPTPHAFIVNVGDQIQVLSNAIYKSVEHRVIVNSDKERVSLAFFYNPKSDLLIEPAKELVTPEKPALYPAMTFDEYRLFIRTRGPRGKSQLVESLKSPR
;
A
#
# COMPACT_ATOMS: atom_id res chain seq x y z
N MET A 1 -25.94 -10.26 3.35
CA MET A 1 -24.80 -9.64 4.03
C MET A 1 -25.29 -8.44 4.80
N ASN A 2 -25.20 -8.44 6.15
CA ASN A 2 -25.45 -7.25 6.94
C ASN A 2 -24.29 -6.27 6.70
N SER A 3 -24.46 -5.36 5.75
CA SER A 3 -23.55 -4.23 5.65
C SER A 3 -23.73 -3.40 6.91
N LEU A 4 -22.72 -3.35 7.77
CA LEU A 4 -22.71 -2.40 8.88
C LEU A 4 -22.89 -1.00 8.30
N LYS A 5 -24.03 -0.37 8.61
CA LYS A 5 -24.31 1.01 8.18
C LYS A 5 -23.49 2.01 8.99
N ASP A 6 -23.23 1.66 10.24
CA ASP A 6 -22.55 2.52 11.21
C ASP A 6 -21.33 1.84 11.80
N TRP A 7 -20.37 2.64 12.27
CA TRP A 7 -19.24 2.15 13.03
C TRP A 7 -19.70 1.55 14.37
N PRO A 8 -19.08 0.46 14.85
CA PRO A 8 -19.48 -0.23 16.08
C PRO A 8 -19.33 0.63 17.35
N GLU A 9 -18.63 1.75 17.23
CA GLU A 9 -18.34 2.73 18.28
C GLU A 9 -17.97 4.09 17.66
N PRO A 10 -18.06 5.20 18.41
CA PRO A 10 -17.71 6.52 17.92
C PRO A 10 -16.28 6.57 17.38
N ILE A 11 -16.10 7.26 16.26
CA ILE A 11 -14.77 7.49 15.67
C ILE A 11 -14.11 8.68 16.35
N VAL A 12 -12.92 8.46 16.88
CA VAL A 12 -12.03 9.50 17.38
C VAL A 12 -10.93 9.72 16.35
N ARG A 13 -10.73 10.98 15.94
CA ARG A 13 -9.66 11.35 15.01
C ARG A 13 -8.33 11.40 15.76
N VAL A 14 -7.33 10.69 15.22
CA VAL A 14 -6.01 10.62 15.87
C VAL A 14 -5.34 11.98 15.84
N GLN A 15 -5.52 12.75 14.78
CA GLN A 15 -5.05 14.13 14.73
C GLN A 15 -5.60 14.97 15.89
N SER A 16 -6.89 14.85 16.21
CA SER A 16 -7.50 15.58 17.35
C SER A 16 -6.89 15.16 18.69
N LEU A 17 -6.53 13.89 18.86
CA LEU A 17 -5.82 13.42 20.06
C LEU A 17 -4.42 14.05 20.14
N SER A 18 -3.69 14.07 19.03
CA SER A 18 -2.38 14.70 18.95
C SER A 18 -2.42 16.20 19.23
N ASP A 19 -3.38 16.92 18.63
CA ASP A 19 -3.56 18.36 18.79
C ASP A 19 -3.98 18.77 20.20
N SER A 20 -4.62 17.86 20.96
CA SER A 20 -4.98 18.10 22.37
C SER A 20 -3.79 17.97 23.33
N ALA A 21 -2.60 17.71 22.80
CA ALA A 21 -1.35 17.61 23.56
C ALA A 21 -1.42 16.63 24.74
N LEU A 22 -2.12 15.51 24.58
CA LEU A 22 -2.19 14.45 25.58
C LEU A 22 -0.78 13.96 25.92
N PRO A 23 -0.43 13.81 27.22
CA PRO A 23 0.89 13.34 27.62
C PRO A 23 1.09 11.83 27.38
N LEU A 24 0.00 11.08 27.26
CA LEU A 24 0.00 9.62 27.13
C LEU A 24 -0.90 9.19 25.97
N VAL A 25 -0.48 8.12 25.31
CA VAL A 25 -1.30 7.44 24.31
C VAL A 25 -2.47 6.73 25.01
N PRO A 26 -3.73 6.93 24.57
CA PRO A 26 -4.88 6.21 25.12
C PRO A 26 -4.72 4.68 24.95
N ASP A 27 -5.22 3.91 25.92
CA ASP A 27 -5.07 2.43 25.98
C ASP A 27 -5.44 1.72 24.68
N ARG A 28 -6.42 2.26 23.96
CA ARG A 28 -6.88 1.72 22.67
C ARG A 28 -5.85 1.73 21.54
N TYR A 29 -4.78 2.49 21.69
CA TYR A 29 -3.70 2.60 20.72
C TYR A 29 -2.42 1.90 21.21
N ILE A 30 -2.39 1.39 22.44
CA ILE A 30 -1.24 0.69 23.01
C ILE A 30 -1.19 -0.73 22.47
N LYS A 31 -0.15 -1.03 21.71
CA LYS A 31 0.05 -2.37 21.12
C LYS A 31 0.51 -3.37 22.21
N PRO A 32 0.14 -4.65 22.04
CA PRO A 32 0.72 -5.73 22.84
C PRO A 32 2.25 -5.70 22.77
N PRO A 33 2.97 -6.03 23.85
CA PRO A 33 4.43 -5.93 23.88
C PRO A 33 5.18 -6.55 22.68
N PRO A 34 4.77 -7.72 22.13
CA PRO A 34 5.44 -8.31 20.97
C PRO A 34 5.27 -7.52 19.66
N GLU A 35 4.24 -6.68 19.55
CA GLU A 35 3.94 -5.90 18.34
C GLU A 35 4.55 -4.50 18.38
N ARG A 36 5.01 -4.04 19.55
CA ARG A 36 5.56 -2.69 19.74
C ARG A 36 6.81 -2.47 18.88
N PRO A 37 7.07 -1.23 18.47
CA PRO A 37 8.35 -0.90 17.85
C PRO A 37 9.50 -1.24 18.80
N SER A 38 10.52 -1.93 18.29
CA SER A 38 11.74 -2.13 19.07
C SER A 38 12.53 -0.82 19.06
N LEU A 39 12.89 -0.32 20.25
CA LEU A 39 13.81 0.80 20.41
C LEU A 39 15.23 0.45 19.92
N ASN A 40 15.55 -0.83 19.87
CA ASN A 40 16.79 -1.37 19.32
C ASN A 40 16.60 -1.70 17.83
N SER A 41 16.17 -0.72 17.02
CA SER A 41 16.29 -0.87 15.57
C SER A 41 17.76 -1.06 15.27
N VAL A 42 18.11 -2.17 14.64
CA VAL A 42 19.46 -2.41 14.15
C VAL A 42 19.84 -1.19 13.33
N PRO A 43 20.92 -0.43 13.68
CA PRO A 43 21.42 0.62 12.82
C PRO A 43 21.84 -0.06 11.54
N SER A 44 20.98 -0.10 10.57
CA SER A 44 21.28 -0.83 9.36
C SER A 44 21.68 0.16 8.28
N ASP A 45 22.87 -0.02 7.78
CA ASP A 45 23.24 0.43 6.43
C ASP A 45 22.43 -0.31 5.36
N VAL A 46 21.60 -1.26 5.78
CA VAL A 46 20.72 -2.07 4.93
C VAL A 46 19.46 -1.26 4.60
N ASN A 47 19.17 -1.17 3.32
CA ASN A 47 17.94 -0.60 2.78
C ASN A 47 17.37 -1.54 1.71
N ILE A 48 16.11 -1.34 1.33
CA ILE A 48 15.53 -2.02 0.17
C ILE A 48 16.27 -1.60 -1.11
N PRO A 49 16.34 -2.46 -2.15
CA PRO A 49 17.02 -2.14 -3.41
C PRO A 49 16.54 -0.84 -4.04
N LEU A 50 17.44 -0.08 -4.65
CA LEU A 50 17.14 1.10 -5.47
C LEU A 50 17.42 0.75 -6.92
N ILE A 51 16.43 0.93 -7.80
CA ILE A 51 16.48 0.58 -9.22
C ILE A 51 16.20 1.80 -10.07
N ASP A 52 17.08 2.06 -11.03
CA ASP A 52 16.92 3.14 -12.01
C ASP A 52 16.17 2.59 -13.24
N LEU A 53 15.02 3.20 -13.57
CA LEU A 53 14.18 2.78 -14.69
C LEU A 53 14.42 3.60 -15.97
N ALA A 54 15.43 4.47 -16.01
CA ALA A 54 15.67 5.38 -17.15
C ALA A 54 15.65 4.66 -18.50
N ASP A 55 16.34 3.53 -18.62
CA ASP A 55 16.46 2.79 -19.88
C ASP A 55 15.14 2.15 -20.34
N ILE A 56 14.20 1.88 -19.43
CA ILE A 56 12.87 1.40 -19.79
C ILE A 56 12.05 2.52 -20.46
N PHE A 57 12.27 3.76 -20.06
CA PHE A 57 11.55 4.93 -20.56
C PHE A 57 12.26 5.66 -21.72
N ALA A 58 13.53 5.30 -22.01
CA ALA A 58 14.33 5.95 -23.05
C ALA A 58 13.91 5.59 -24.50
N GLY A 59 12.97 4.65 -24.68
CA GLY A 59 12.49 4.22 -25.99
C GLY A 59 13.47 3.28 -26.74
N GLU A 60 13.23 3.06 -28.06
CA GLU A 60 13.95 2.09 -28.91
C GLU A 60 15.46 2.34 -29.08
N SER A 61 15.99 3.42 -28.54
CA SER A 61 17.42 3.80 -28.65
C SER A 61 18.34 3.09 -27.63
N SER A 62 17.78 2.35 -26.66
CA SER A 62 18.58 1.67 -25.64
C SER A 62 19.00 0.27 -26.12
N THR A 63 20.27 -0.07 -25.88
CA THR A 63 20.78 -1.40 -26.17
C THR A 63 20.11 -2.46 -25.29
N LEU A 64 19.93 -3.70 -25.76
CA LEU A 64 19.29 -4.81 -25.01
C LEU A 64 19.94 -5.11 -23.66
N GLN A 65 21.24 -4.82 -23.47
CA GLN A 65 21.95 -5.12 -22.25
C GLN A 65 21.51 -4.32 -21.02
N PRO A 66 21.33 -2.98 -21.06
CA PRO A 66 20.81 -2.21 -19.93
C PRO A 66 19.40 -2.65 -19.48
N GLN A 67 18.50 -2.93 -20.43
CA GLN A 67 17.17 -3.43 -20.12
C GLN A 67 17.22 -4.79 -19.41
N THR A 68 18.07 -5.70 -19.85
CA THR A 68 18.26 -7.02 -19.20
C THR A 68 18.72 -6.88 -17.75
N THR A 69 19.60 -5.90 -17.46
CA THR A 69 20.05 -5.61 -16.09
C THR A 69 18.93 -5.13 -15.19
N ILE A 70 18.11 -4.19 -15.67
CA ILE A 70 16.95 -3.67 -14.90
C ILE A 70 15.93 -4.79 -14.65
N LEU A 71 15.64 -5.60 -15.67
CA LEU A 71 14.75 -6.76 -15.54
C LEU A 71 15.24 -7.70 -14.42
N SER A 72 16.54 -8.05 -14.41
CA SER A 72 17.10 -8.92 -13.37
C SER A 72 17.05 -8.30 -11.98
N GLN A 73 17.36 -7.00 -11.85
CA GLN A 73 17.28 -6.28 -10.57
C GLN A 73 15.85 -6.26 -10.00
N VAL A 74 14.85 -6.00 -10.83
CA VAL A 74 13.44 -6.04 -10.41
C VAL A 74 13.05 -7.45 -9.99
N SER A 75 13.42 -8.47 -10.76
CA SER A 75 13.14 -9.87 -10.42
C SER A 75 13.75 -10.28 -9.09
N GLU A 76 15.02 -9.98 -8.87
CA GLU A 76 15.72 -10.27 -7.61
C GLU A 76 15.09 -9.54 -6.43
N ALA A 77 14.79 -8.24 -6.59
CA ALA A 77 14.14 -7.46 -5.57
C ALA A 77 12.75 -8.03 -5.18
N CYS A 78 11.94 -8.46 -6.15
CA CYS A 78 10.64 -9.08 -5.88
C CYS A 78 10.78 -10.46 -5.20
N ARG A 79 11.83 -11.24 -5.52
CA ARG A 79 12.07 -12.56 -4.93
C ARG A 79 12.62 -12.48 -3.51
N GLU A 80 13.55 -11.54 -3.28
CA GLU A 80 14.31 -11.49 -2.04
C GLU A 80 13.70 -10.52 -1.01
N TRP A 81 13.18 -9.40 -1.48
CA TRP A 81 12.67 -8.33 -0.62
C TRP A 81 11.17 -8.13 -0.72
N GLY A 82 10.54 -8.42 -1.87
CA GLY A 82 9.16 -8.02 -2.15
C GLY A 82 8.95 -6.51 -2.19
N PHE A 83 10.01 -5.73 -1.97
CA PHE A 83 10.08 -4.27 -1.90
C PHE A 83 11.30 -3.73 -2.62
N PHE A 84 11.17 -2.61 -3.31
CA PHE A 84 12.27 -1.87 -3.90
C PHE A 84 11.89 -0.41 -4.10
N GLN A 85 12.87 0.45 -4.31
CA GLN A 85 12.67 1.85 -4.71
C GLN A 85 12.93 1.99 -6.20
N VAL A 86 12.21 2.89 -6.87
CA VAL A 86 12.43 3.20 -8.28
C VAL A 86 12.64 4.71 -8.47
N VAL A 87 13.62 5.04 -9.30
CA VAL A 87 13.91 6.40 -9.77
C VAL A 87 13.85 6.45 -11.29
N ASN A 88 13.81 7.65 -11.88
CA ASN A 88 13.69 7.88 -13.33
C ASN A 88 12.52 7.13 -13.97
N HIS A 89 11.42 7.06 -13.23
CA HIS A 89 10.22 6.28 -13.51
C HIS A 89 9.18 7.01 -14.36
N GLY A 90 9.51 8.15 -14.92
CA GLY A 90 8.65 8.90 -15.85
C GLY A 90 7.59 9.80 -15.20
N VAL A 91 7.39 9.74 -13.87
CA VAL A 91 6.52 10.69 -13.15
C VAL A 91 7.36 11.88 -12.70
N SER A 92 6.90 13.12 -12.99
CA SER A 92 7.71 14.29 -12.68
C SER A 92 7.86 14.55 -11.18
N PRO A 93 9.04 15.00 -10.72
CA PRO A 93 9.27 15.41 -9.33
C PRO A 93 8.28 16.48 -8.86
N GLU A 94 7.94 17.45 -9.71
CA GLU A 94 7.02 18.52 -9.41
C GLU A 94 5.61 18.00 -9.10
N LEU A 95 5.13 16.99 -9.84
CA LEU A 95 3.85 16.37 -9.58
C LEU A 95 3.86 15.59 -8.25
N MET A 96 4.97 14.90 -7.95
CA MET A 96 5.14 14.18 -6.69
C MET A 96 5.11 15.14 -5.49
N ASP A 97 5.80 16.29 -5.60
CA ASP A 97 5.84 17.32 -4.57
C ASP A 97 4.45 17.95 -4.39
N ARG A 98 3.80 18.36 -5.48
CA ARG A 98 2.42 18.89 -5.45
C ARG A 98 1.47 17.89 -4.78
N ALA A 99 1.57 16.60 -5.11
CA ALA A 99 0.72 15.58 -4.53
C ALA A 99 0.92 15.46 -3.00
N ARG A 100 2.16 15.51 -2.51
CA ARG A 100 2.44 15.51 -1.07
C ARG A 100 1.92 16.77 -0.38
N GLU A 101 2.16 17.93 -0.97
CA GLU A 101 1.82 19.22 -0.36
C GLU A 101 0.32 19.41 -0.29
N VAL A 102 -0.43 19.20 -1.38
CA VAL A 102 -1.86 19.39 -1.41
C VAL A 102 -2.60 18.47 -0.43
N TRP A 103 -2.10 17.25 -0.23
CA TRP A 103 -2.67 16.35 0.77
C TRP A 103 -2.27 16.74 2.20
N ARG A 104 -1.07 17.26 2.41
CA ARG A 104 -0.68 17.83 3.72
C ARG A 104 -1.57 19.01 4.07
N GLU A 105 -1.81 19.93 3.13
CA GLU A 105 -2.76 21.03 3.29
C GLU A 105 -4.16 20.54 3.64
N PHE A 106 -4.66 19.47 2.97
CA PHE A 106 -5.95 18.87 3.29
C PHE A 106 -6.03 18.43 4.77
N PHE A 107 -5.00 17.72 5.26
CA PHE A 107 -5.00 17.28 6.66
C PHE A 107 -4.88 18.43 7.67
N HIS A 108 -4.40 19.58 7.25
CA HIS A 108 -4.36 20.79 8.08
C HIS A 108 -5.60 21.69 7.95
N LEU A 109 -6.57 21.34 7.13
CA LEU A 109 -7.87 22.02 7.11
C LEU A 109 -8.59 21.90 8.46
N PRO A 110 -9.47 22.85 8.80
CA PRO A 110 -10.39 22.71 9.93
C PRO A 110 -11.09 21.37 9.95
N MET A 111 -11.28 20.79 11.15
CA MET A 111 -11.84 19.45 11.31
C MET A 111 -13.21 19.30 10.65
N GLU A 112 -14.05 20.33 10.73
CA GLU A 112 -15.41 20.35 10.16
C GLU A 112 -15.38 20.13 8.64
N LEU A 113 -14.41 20.72 7.93
CA LEU A 113 -14.26 20.56 6.50
C LEU A 113 -13.82 19.13 6.12
N LYS A 114 -12.94 18.54 6.93
CA LYS A 114 -12.52 17.13 6.73
C LYS A 114 -13.65 16.16 7.08
N GLN A 115 -14.40 16.41 8.15
CA GLN A 115 -15.52 15.58 8.57
C GLN A 115 -16.67 15.53 7.55
N PHE A 116 -16.82 16.54 6.70
CA PHE A 116 -17.77 16.50 5.58
C PHE A 116 -17.55 15.27 4.69
N TYR A 117 -16.31 14.83 4.57
CA TYR A 117 -15.91 13.66 3.78
C TYR A 117 -15.71 12.39 4.63
N ALA A 118 -16.26 12.35 5.85
CA ALA A 118 -16.11 11.19 6.72
C ALA A 118 -16.54 9.89 6.01
N ASN A 119 -15.76 8.85 6.21
CA ASN A 119 -16.03 7.54 5.64
C ASN A 119 -17.05 6.74 6.46
N SER A 120 -17.52 5.65 5.87
CA SER A 120 -18.41 4.68 6.52
C SER A 120 -17.81 3.27 6.47
N PRO A 121 -18.25 2.35 7.34
CA PRO A 121 -17.75 0.98 7.32
C PRO A 121 -18.13 0.19 6.06
N GLY A 122 -19.12 0.66 5.28
CA GLY A 122 -19.53 0.01 4.04
C GLY A 122 -18.53 0.14 2.90
N THR A 123 -17.98 1.35 2.70
CA THR A 123 -17.10 1.64 1.57
C THR A 123 -15.67 1.95 1.98
N TYR A 124 -15.43 2.39 3.20
CA TYR A 124 -14.16 2.99 3.66
C TYR A 124 -13.71 4.23 2.86
N GLU A 125 -14.47 4.65 1.85
CA GLU A 125 -14.12 5.78 1.01
C GLU A 125 -14.37 7.11 1.72
N GLY A 126 -13.36 7.98 1.72
CA GLY A 126 -13.35 9.25 2.40
C GLY A 126 -12.35 9.33 3.56
N TYR A 127 -12.57 10.29 4.47
CA TYR A 127 -11.72 10.56 5.62
C TYR A 127 -12.00 9.60 6.78
N GLY A 128 -11.00 8.84 7.20
CA GLY A 128 -11.10 7.78 8.20
C GLY A 128 -9.97 7.76 9.21
N SER A 129 -10.18 7.01 10.32
CA SER A 129 -9.21 6.87 11.41
C SER A 129 -9.12 5.43 11.94
N ARG A 130 -9.84 4.49 11.32
CA ARG A 130 -9.75 3.09 11.72
C ARG A 130 -9.90 2.15 10.54
N LEU A 131 -9.26 1.01 10.65
CA LEU A 131 -9.45 -0.15 9.79
C LEU A 131 -10.15 -1.25 10.58
N GLY A 132 -11.03 -1.96 9.90
CA GLY A 132 -11.81 -3.03 10.51
C GLY A 132 -12.99 -2.52 11.34
N VAL A 133 -13.90 -3.45 11.64
CA VAL A 133 -15.20 -3.19 12.30
C VAL A 133 -15.32 -3.91 13.64
N GLU A 134 -14.27 -4.52 14.14
CA GLU A 134 -14.29 -5.22 15.43
C GLU A 134 -14.36 -4.21 16.57
N LYS A 135 -15.41 -4.35 17.42
CA LYS A 135 -15.57 -3.50 18.61
C LYS A 135 -14.47 -3.80 19.62
N GLY A 136 -13.87 -2.73 20.18
CA GLY A 136 -12.80 -2.88 21.17
C GLY A 136 -11.42 -3.21 20.60
N ALA A 137 -11.25 -3.29 19.26
CA ALA A 137 -9.96 -3.54 18.63
C ALA A 137 -8.92 -2.47 19.02
N ILE A 138 -7.67 -2.87 19.14
CA ILE A 138 -6.54 -1.96 19.33
C ILE A 138 -6.30 -1.24 17.99
N LEU A 139 -6.31 0.08 18.03
CA LEU A 139 -6.25 0.94 16.85
C LEU A 139 -4.80 1.34 16.51
N ASP A 140 -4.64 1.86 15.29
CA ASP A 140 -3.40 2.44 14.80
C ASP A 140 -3.39 3.96 14.99
N TRP A 141 -2.22 4.55 15.23
CA TRP A 141 -2.04 5.99 15.43
C TRP A 141 -1.94 6.70 14.08
N SER A 142 -3.07 6.74 13.35
CA SER A 142 -3.16 7.39 12.05
C SER A 142 -4.59 7.78 11.67
N ASP A 143 -4.69 8.85 10.90
CA ASP A 143 -5.85 9.17 10.08
C ASP A 143 -5.51 8.90 8.61
N TYR A 144 -6.50 8.75 7.76
CA TYR A 144 -6.27 8.52 6.34
C TYR A 144 -7.38 9.10 5.48
N TYR A 145 -7.10 9.23 4.19
CA TYR A 145 -8.10 9.42 3.15
C TYR A 145 -8.03 8.26 2.15
N PHE A 146 -9.16 7.71 1.76
CA PHE A 146 -9.23 6.63 0.78
C PHE A 146 -10.19 6.97 -0.35
N LEU A 147 -9.75 6.74 -1.60
CA LEU A 147 -10.48 7.01 -2.83
C LEU A 147 -10.38 5.85 -3.79
N HIS A 148 -11.49 5.51 -4.45
CA HIS A 148 -11.46 4.70 -5.66
C HIS A 148 -11.09 5.57 -6.87
N TYR A 149 -10.17 5.06 -7.70
CA TYR A 149 -9.77 5.71 -8.95
C TYR A 149 -10.26 4.92 -10.18
N LEU A 150 -10.06 3.60 -10.19
CA LEU A 150 -10.55 2.67 -11.22
C LEU A 150 -11.26 1.47 -10.57
N PRO A 151 -12.24 0.84 -11.26
CA PRO A 151 -12.83 1.31 -12.52
C PRO A 151 -13.60 2.63 -12.33
N THR A 152 -13.83 3.35 -13.42
CA THR A 152 -14.53 4.65 -13.37
C THR A 152 -15.94 4.56 -12.77
N SER A 153 -16.57 3.39 -12.85
CA SER A 153 -17.87 3.11 -12.22
C SER A 153 -17.87 3.17 -10.69
N LEU A 154 -16.70 3.04 -10.05
CA LEU A 154 -16.52 3.18 -8.61
C LEU A 154 -16.01 4.56 -8.20
N LYS A 155 -15.65 5.43 -9.17
CA LYS A 155 -15.14 6.76 -8.88
C LYS A 155 -16.29 7.67 -8.46
N ASP A 156 -16.36 8.03 -7.19
CA ASP A 156 -17.35 8.95 -6.64
C ASP A 156 -16.75 10.34 -6.42
N HIS A 157 -16.98 11.26 -7.36
CA HIS A 157 -16.48 12.64 -7.27
C HIS A 157 -17.01 13.42 -6.07
N ASN A 158 -18.12 13.00 -5.44
CA ASN A 158 -18.60 13.61 -4.20
C ASN A 158 -17.70 13.29 -3.00
N LYS A 159 -16.94 12.20 -3.10
CA LYS A 159 -15.93 11.81 -2.12
C LYS A 159 -14.56 12.45 -2.38
N TRP A 160 -14.38 13.14 -3.49
CA TRP A 160 -13.14 13.83 -3.80
C TRP A 160 -13.18 15.23 -3.18
N PRO A 161 -12.27 15.57 -2.25
CA PRO A 161 -12.28 16.87 -1.59
C PRO A 161 -12.15 18.02 -2.60
N SER A 162 -12.89 19.09 -2.36
CA SER A 162 -12.80 20.31 -3.18
C SER A 162 -11.78 21.31 -2.66
N LEU A 163 -11.22 21.06 -1.48
CA LEU A 163 -10.18 21.85 -0.85
C LEU A 163 -9.00 20.97 -0.46
N PRO A 164 -7.77 21.43 -0.66
CA PRO A 164 -7.36 22.68 -1.37
C PRO A 164 -7.84 22.70 -2.84
N PRO A 165 -7.98 23.85 -3.50
CA PRO A 165 -8.61 23.97 -4.83
C PRO A 165 -8.00 23.08 -5.91
N SER A 166 -6.66 22.86 -5.88
CA SER A 166 -5.94 22.02 -6.86
C SER A 166 -6.03 20.52 -6.58
N LEU A 167 -6.62 20.09 -5.44
CA LEU A 167 -6.53 18.70 -5.00
C LEU A 167 -7.13 17.71 -6.01
N ARG A 168 -8.28 18.01 -6.58
CA ARG A 168 -8.95 17.13 -7.57
C ARG A 168 -8.13 16.94 -8.83
N GLU A 169 -7.56 18.04 -9.33
CA GLU A 169 -6.67 18.02 -10.52
C GLU A 169 -5.43 17.18 -10.24
N VAL A 170 -4.80 17.39 -9.08
CA VAL A 170 -3.63 16.62 -8.67
C VAL A 170 -3.95 15.14 -8.51
N ILE A 171 -5.08 14.77 -7.91
CA ILE A 171 -5.49 13.36 -7.79
C ILE A 171 -5.61 12.73 -9.17
N GLU A 172 -6.26 13.40 -10.12
CA GLU A 172 -6.49 12.87 -11.47
C GLU A 172 -5.17 12.68 -12.23
N GLU A 173 -4.32 13.72 -12.24
CA GLU A 173 -3.03 13.68 -12.93
C GLU A 173 -2.09 12.64 -12.31
N TYR A 174 -1.92 12.68 -10.99
CA TYR A 174 -1.05 11.77 -10.24
C TYR A 174 -1.48 10.31 -10.40
N SER A 175 -2.74 10.00 -10.17
CA SER A 175 -3.24 8.63 -10.29
C SER A 175 -3.14 8.11 -11.73
N GLY A 176 -3.41 8.95 -12.74
CA GLY A 176 -3.26 8.60 -14.15
C GLY A 176 -1.81 8.24 -14.53
N GLN A 177 -0.82 8.98 -14.01
CA GLN A 177 0.60 8.65 -14.21
C GLN A 177 0.98 7.34 -13.51
N LEU A 178 0.45 7.09 -12.30
CA LEU A 178 0.74 5.85 -11.57
C LEU A 178 0.12 4.62 -12.21
N VAL A 179 -1.06 4.72 -12.84
CA VAL A 179 -1.63 3.62 -13.64
C VAL A 179 -0.67 3.24 -14.77
N LYS A 180 -0.09 4.23 -15.48
CA LYS A 180 0.87 3.96 -16.57
C LYS A 180 2.13 3.28 -16.04
N LEU A 181 2.70 3.79 -14.94
CA LEU A 181 3.90 3.20 -14.31
C LEU A 181 3.63 1.76 -13.83
N CYS A 182 2.47 1.50 -13.20
CA CYS A 182 2.08 0.14 -12.83
C CYS A 182 1.98 -0.79 -14.06
N GLY A 183 1.40 -0.31 -15.17
CA GLY A 183 1.34 -1.09 -16.41
C GLY A 183 2.72 -1.49 -16.93
N VAL A 184 3.69 -0.58 -16.91
CA VAL A 184 5.09 -0.88 -17.27
C VAL A 184 5.68 -1.92 -16.32
N LEU A 185 5.50 -1.77 -15.02
CA LEU A 185 6.02 -2.74 -14.04
C LEU A 185 5.34 -4.12 -14.18
N MET A 186 4.05 -4.18 -14.50
CA MET A 186 3.36 -5.46 -14.75
C MET A 186 3.97 -6.21 -15.93
N LYS A 187 4.35 -5.51 -17.01
CA LYS A 187 5.08 -6.10 -18.15
C LYS A 187 6.44 -6.64 -17.73
N VAL A 188 7.22 -5.83 -17.03
CA VAL A 188 8.53 -6.24 -16.50
C VAL A 188 8.41 -7.50 -15.65
N LEU A 189 7.42 -7.56 -14.77
CA LEU A 189 7.19 -8.73 -13.91
C LEU A 189 6.77 -9.97 -14.71
N SER A 190 5.94 -9.81 -15.76
CA SER A 190 5.52 -10.91 -16.64
C SER A 190 6.72 -11.51 -17.38
N ILE A 191 7.52 -10.68 -18.03
CA ILE A 191 8.74 -11.10 -18.76
C ILE A 191 9.71 -11.85 -17.82
N ASN A 192 9.93 -11.33 -16.63
CA ASN A 192 10.82 -11.93 -15.64
C ASN A 192 10.35 -13.29 -15.09
N LEU A 193 9.05 -13.58 -15.19
CA LEU A 193 8.48 -14.89 -14.87
C LEU A 193 8.55 -15.87 -16.06
N GLY A 194 9.03 -15.41 -17.22
CA GLY A 194 9.02 -16.20 -18.47
C GLY A 194 7.64 -16.31 -19.09
N LEU A 195 6.75 -15.37 -18.77
CA LEU A 195 5.39 -15.28 -19.29
C LEU A 195 5.33 -14.26 -20.44
N GLU A 196 4.23 -14.30 -21.20
CA GLU A 196 3.94 -13.25 -22.19
C GLU A 196 3.89 -11.87 -21.53
N GLU A 197 4.35 -10.84 -22.23
CA GLU A 197 4.50 -9.46 -21.72
C GLU A 197 3.24 -8.93 -21.02
N GLU A 198 2.07 -9.19 -21.57
CA GLU A 198 0.78 -8.72 -21.06
C GLU A 198 0.10 -9.71 -20.11
N TYR A 199 0.76 -10.80 -19.73
CA TYR A 199 0.13 -11.88 -18.96
C TYR A 199 -0.47 -11.40 -17.64
N LEU A 200 0.33 -10.78 -16.77
CA LEU A 200 -0.15 -10.30 -15.48
C LEU A 200 -1.20 -9.19 -15.63
N GLN A 201 -1.02 -8.31 -16.61
CA GLN A 201 -2.01 -7.28 -16.92
C GLN A 201 -3.36 -7.90 -17.33
N ASN A 202 -3.35 -8.89 -18.19
CA ASN A 202 -4.55 -9.60 -18.63
C ASN A 202 -5.18 -10.40 -17.48
N ALA A 203 -4.39 -11.05 -16.65
CA ALA A 203 -4.85 -11.74 -15.44
C ALA A 203 -5.52 -10.78 -14.44
N PHE A 204 -5.15 -9.50 -14.45
CA PHE A 204 -5.80 -8.46 -13.63
C PHE A 204 -7.07 -7.87 -14.30
N GLY A 205 -7.39 -8.25 -15.54
CA GLY A 205 -8.58 -7.78 -16.27
C GLY A 205 -8.28 -6.78 -17.38
N GLY A 206 -7.04 -6.70 -17.82
CA GLY A 206 -6.61 -5.83 -18.93
C GLY A 206 -6.80 -4.35 -18.59
N THR A 207 -7.73 -3.69 -19.30
CA THR A 207 -8.10 -2.28 -19.04
C THR A 207 -9.11 -2.10 -17.89
N ASN A 208 -9.68 -3.20 -17.36
CA ASN A 208 -10.71 -3.17 -16.32
C ASN A 208 -10.13 -3.42 -14.91
N ILE A 209 -8.88 -3.08 -14.70
CA ILE A 209 -8.23 -3.19 -13.40
C ILE A 209 -8.89 -2.32 -12.33
N GLY A 210 -8.65 -2.66 -11.06
CA GLY A 210 -8.97 -1.81 -9.93
C GLY A 210 -7.78 -0.93 -9.55
N ALA A 211 -8.03 0.34 -9.23
CA ALA A 211 -7.02 1.21 -8.63
C ALA A 211 -7.64 2.10 -7.56
N CYS A 212 -6.90 2.33 -6.48
CA CYS A 212 -7.32 3.23 -5.43
C CYS A 212 -6.12 3.95 -4.81
N LEU A 213 -6.38 5.14 -4.29
CA LEU A 213 -5.42 5.97 -3.58
C LEU A 213 -5.77 6.00 -2.09
N ARG A 214 -4.79 5.70 -1.26
CA ARG A 214 -4.86 5.92 0.18
C ARG A 214 -3.77 6.89 0.61
N VAL A 215 -4.18 7.99 1.20
CA VAL A 215 -3.26 8.95 1.80
C VAL A 215 -3.29 8.75 3.30
N ASN A 216 -2.15 8.45 3.87
CA ASN A 216 -2.01 8.22 5.30
C ASN A 216 -1.39 9.45 5.96
N PHE A 217 -2.00 9.87 7.05
CA PHE A 217 -1.53 10.94 7.91
C PHE A 217 -1.21 10.37 9.30
N TYR A 218 0.01 10.55 9.72
CA TYR A 218 0.51 10.09 11.02
C TYR A 218 0.87 11.32 11.86
N PRO A 219 -0.02 11.78 12.74
CA PRO A 219 0.27 12.91 13.60
C PRO A 219 1.34 12.56 14.63
N LYS A 220 1.92 13.58 15.27
CA LYS A 220 2.88 13.41 16.36
C LYS A 220 2.30 12.49 17.44
N CYS A 221 3.14 11.64 18.00
CA CYS A 221 2.73 10.67 19.00
C CYS A 221 3.51 10.86 20.30
N PRO A 222 2.88 11.04 21.46
CA PRO A 222 3.59 11.28 22.71
C PRO A 222 4.42 10.07 23.18
N GLN A 223 4.04 8.85 22.79
CA GLN A 223 4.72 7.61 23.18
C GLN A 223 4.86 6.67 21.96
N PRO A 224 5.77 6.99 21.02
CA PRO A 224 5.88 6.26 19.76
C PRO A 224 6.38 4.81 19.91
N ASP A 225 6.96 4.47 21.05
CA ASP A 225 7.41 3.12 21.43
C ASP A 225 6.26 2.18 21.85
N LEU A 226 5.09 2.71 22.16
CA LEU A 226 3.94 1.92 22.59
C LEU A 226 2.92 1.63 21.48
N THR A 227 3.00 2.31 20.34
CA THR A 227 1.99 2.22 19.27
C THR A 227 2.61 2.10 17.89
N LEU A 228 1.77 1.86 16.90
CA LEU A 228 2.13 1.85 15.49
C LEU A 228 1.24 2.83 14.72
N GLY A 229 1.78 3.47 13.70
CA GLY A 229 1.01 4.26 12.74
C GLY A 229 0.15 3.39 11.84
N LEU A 230 0.66 2.20 11.51
CA LEU A 230 -0.07 1.16 10.81
C LEU A 230 0.46 -0.20 11.28
N SER A 231 -0.44 -1.05 11.76
CA SER A 231 -0.15 -2.41 12.21
C SER A 231 0.45 -3.24 11.09
N SER A 232 1.21 -4.26 11.48
CA SER A 232 1.83 -5.20 10.55
C SER A 232 0.81 -5.90 9.66
N HIS A 233 1.06 -5.89 8.34
CA HIS A 233 0.21 -6.48 7.32
C HIS A 233 1.00 -6.76 6.04
N SER A 234 0.44 -7.55 5.15
CA SER A 234 0.79 -7.57 3.72
C SER A 234 -0.34 -6.90 2.93
N ASP A 235 0.00 -6.34 1.76
CA ASP A 235 -1.02 -5.71 0.92
C ASP A 235 -1.87 -6.75 0.20
N PRO A 236 -3.20 -6.69 0.32
CA PRO A 236 -4.09 -7.70 -0.27
C PRO A 236 -4.20 -7.62 -1.79
N GLY A 237 -3.77 -6.52 -2.39
CA GLY A 237 -3.87 -6.24 -3.82
C GLY A 237 -2.75 -6.85 -4.66
N GLY A 238 -2.52 -6.27 -5.83
CA GLY A 238 -1.46 -6.71 -6.74
C GLY A 238 -0.13 -6.03 -6.46
N MET A 239 -0.09 -4.72 -6.61
CA MET A 239 1.10 -3.90 -6.45
C MET A 239 0.74 -2.60 -5.74
N THR A 240 1.66 -2.10 -4.93
CA THR A 240 1.55 -0.79 -4.30
C THR A 240 2.70 0.10 -4.73
N LEU A 241 2.38 1.32 -5.13
CA LEU A 241 3.32 2.41 -5.35
C LEU A 241 3.15 3.41 -4.21
N LEU A 242 4.14 3.48 -3.33
CA LEU A 242 4.12 4.38 -2.19
C LEU A 242 5.01 5.60 -2.46
N LEU A 243 4.42 6.78 -2.42
CA LEU A 243 5.15 8.04 -2.32
C LEU A 243 5.38 8.32 -0.82
N PRO A 244 6.61 8.16 -0.32
CA PRO A 244 6.90 8.35 1.10
C PRO A 244 6.97 9.85 1.45
N ASP A 245 6.89 10.14 2.75
CA ASP A 245 7.37 11.42 3.27
C ASP A 245 8.91 11.42 3.21
N GLU A 246 9.49 12.43 2.57
CA GLU A 246 10.94 12.52 2.42
C GLU A 246 11.65 13.00 3.70
N ARG A 247 10.91 13.65 4.59
CA ARG A 247 11.44 14.28 5.82
C ARG A 247 11.39 13.32 7.02
N VAL A 248 10.45 12.36 7.00
CA VAL A 248 10.19 11.47 8.14
C VAL A 248 10.10 10.03 7.66
N ALA A 249 11.10 9.23 7.99
CA ALA A 249 11.05 7.79 7.81
C ALA A 249 10.02 7.18 8.77
N GLY A 250 9.39 6.07 8.37
CA GLY A 250 8.40 5.40 9.21
C GLY A 250 8.00 4.03 8.70
N LEU A 251 8.16 3.76 7.40
CA LEU A 251 7.92 2.44 6.85
C LEU A 251 9.00 1.45 7.34
N GLN A 252 8.55 0.32 7.86
CA GLN A 252 9.40 -0.82 8.19
C GLN A 252 8.94 -2.05 7.41
N VAL A 253 9.90 -2.76 6.83
CA VAL A 253 9.70 -3.99 6.04
C VAL A 253 10.32 -5.16 6.80
N ARG A 254 9.63 -6.29 6.79
CA ARG A 254 10.11 -7.53 7.42
C ARG A 254 11.17 -8.20 6.54
N LYS A 255 12.37 -8.43 7.07
CA LYS A 255 13.42 -9.17 6.39
C LYS A 255 14.12 -10.07 7.41
N ASP A 256 14.14 -11.36 7.15
CA ASP A 256 14.81 -12.37 8.00
C ASP A 256 14.53 -12.16 9.50
N ASP A 257 13.24 -12.10 9.85
CA ASP A 257 12.73 -11.84 11.21
C ASP A 257 13.05 -10.47 11.82
N ASN A 258 13.69 -9.58 11.08
CA ASN A 258 13.97 -8.22 11.52
C ASN A 258 13.06 -7.19 10.85
N TRP A 259 12.87 -6.06 11.50
CA TRP A 259 12.21 -4.90 10.95
C TRP A 259 13.26 -3.91 10.42
N ILE A 260 13.31 -3.75 9.10
CA ILE A 260 14.21 -2.80 8.43
C ILE A 260 13.45 -1.50 8.16
N THR A 261 13.92 -0.39 8.73
CA THR A 261 13.36 0.94 8.44
C THR A 261 13.84 1.39 7.07
N VAL A 262 12.89 1.61 6.17
CA VAL A 262 13.20 2.08 4.82
C VAL A 262 13.64 3.54 4.86
N LYS A 263 14.81 3.82 4.30
CA LYS A 263 15.30 5.18 4.08
C LYS A 263 14.81 5.66 2.72
N PRO A 264 13.90 6.67 2.66
CA PRO A 264 13.39 7.15 1.38
C PRO A 264 14.50 7.80 0.55
N THR A 265 14.52 7.49 -0.74
CA THR A 265 15.31 8.24 -1.73
C THR A 265 14.48 9.40 -2.26
N PRO A 266 15.02 10.62 -2.40
CA PRO A 266 14.28 11.75 -2.96
C PRO A 266 13.68 11.39 -4.33
N HIS A 267 12.42 11.78 -4.53
CA HIS A 267 11.65 11.54 -5.75
C HIS A 267 11.62 10.07 -6.23
N ALA A 268 11.83 9.11 -5.32
CA ALA A 268 11.62 7.70 -5.60
C ALA A 268 10.23 7.25 -5.15
N PHE A 269 9.62 6.32 -5.87
CA PHE A 269 8.55 5.51 -5.34
C PHE A 269 9.12 4.27 -4.66
N ILE A 270 8.49 3.89 -3.54
CA ILE A 270 8.66 2.56 -2.96
C ILE A 270 7.60 1.66 -3.61
N VAL A 271 8.05 0.59 -4.24
CA VAL A 271 7.18 -0.41 -4.90
C VAL A 271 7.18 -1.67 -4.06
N ASN A 272 6.00 -2.23 -3.82
CA ASN A 272 5.90 -3.55 -3.21
C ASN A 272 4.91 -4.47 -3.92
N VAL A 273 5.28 -5.73 -3.95
CA VAL A 273 4.45 -6.85 -4.40
C VAL A 273 3.34 -7.10 -3.38
N GLY A 274 2.10 -7.19 -3.86
CA GLY A 274 0.96 -7.57 -3.04
C GLY A 274 0.61 -9.06 -3.17
N ASP A 275 -0.37 -9.48 -2.39
CA ASP A 275 -0.76 -10.89 -2.25
C ASP A 275 -1.22 -11.49 -3.58
N GLN A 276 -1.90 -10.73 -4.46
CA GLN A 276 -2.39 -11.26 -5.74
C GLN A 276 -1.27 -11.57 -6.74
N ILE A 277 -0.20 -10.77 -6.79
CA ILE A 277 0.98 -11.09 -7.59
C ILE A 277 1.74 -12.27 -6.98
N GLN A 278 1.79 -12.39 -5.66
CA GLN A 278 2.37 -13.58 -5.01
C GLN A 278 1.59 -14.85 -5.42
N VAL A 279 0.25 -14.79 -5.44
CA VAL A 279 -0.58 -15.92 -5.89
C VAL A 279 -0.31 -16.25 -7.35
N LEU A 280 -0.40 -15.28 -8.27
CA LEU A 280 -0.18 -15.47 -9.71
C LEU A 280 1.22 -16.02 -10.00
N SER A 281 2.24 -15.57 -9.29
CA SER A 281 3.62 -16.05 -9.46
C SER A 281 3.90 -17.36 -8.76
N ASN A 282 2.91 -18.03 -8.18
CA ASN A 282 3.07 -19.25 -7.38
C ASN A 282 4.17 -19.12 -6.31
N ALA A 283 4.15 -18.00 -5.57
CA ALA A 283 5.12 -17.61 -4.54
C ALA A 283 6.56 -17.35 -5.03
N ILE A 284 6.79 -17.22 -6.34
CA ILE A 284 8.10 -16.80 -6.87
C ILE A 284 8.40 -15.36 -6.41
N TYR A 285 7.43 -14.45 -6.49
CA TYR A 285 7.49 -13.12 -5.92
C TYR A 285 6.83 -13.09 -4.56
N LYS A 286 7.41 -12.32 -3.64
CA LYS A 286 6.99 -12.28 -2.24
C LYS A 286 6.18 -11.03 -1.94
N SER A 287 4.98 -11.20 -1.43
CA SER A 287 4.25 -10.13 -0.74
C SER A 287 4.73 -10.10 0.70
N VAL A 288 5.44 -9.06 1.10
CA VAL A 288 6.18 -9.03 2.37
C VAL A 288 5.43 -8.19 3.41
N GLU A 289 5.50 -8.68 4.64
CA GLU A 289 4.94 -8.02 5.81
C GLU A 289 5.64 -6.68 6.07
N HIS A 290 4.85 -5.65 6.32
CA HIS A 290 5.36 -4.31 6.61
C HIS A 290 4.45 -3.59 7.60
N ARG A 291 4.99 -2.55 8.25
CA ARG A 291 4.30 -1.74 9.25
C ARG A 291 4.79 -0.29 9.20
N VAL A 292 4.12 0.60 9.94
CA VAL A 292 4.56 1.99 10.05
C VAL A 292 4.74 2.36 11.50
N ILE A 293 5.91 2.90 11.84
CA ILE A 293 6.20 3.53 13.12
C ILE A 293 5.87 5.03 13.08
N VAL A 294 5.62 5.61 14.23
CA VAL A 294 5.29 7.04 14.39
C VAL A 294 6.44 7.79 15.08
N ASN A 295 6.35 9.11 15.10
CA ASN A 295 7.38 10.00 15.61
C ASN A 295 6.80 10.96 16.65
N SER A 296 7.60 11.33 17.67
CA SER A 296 7.18 12.26 18.73
C SER A 296 7.17 13.72 18.28
N ASP A 297 8.08 14.08 17.37
CA ASP A 297 8.36 15.49 17.04
C ASP A 297 7.78 15.93 15.71
N LYS A 298 7.57 14.98 14.80
CA LYS A 298 7.18 15.24 13.42
C LYS A 298 5.99 14.40 13.01
N GLU A 299 5.05 15.02 12.34
CA GLU A 299 4.01 14.33 11.58
C GLU A 299 4.58 13.74 10.29
N ARG A 300 3.88 12.80 9.68
CA ARG A 300 4.26 12.15 8.44
C ARG A 300 3.04 12.00 7.52
N VAL A 301 3.22 12.28 6.23
CA VAL A 301 2.24 12.02 5.17
C VAL A 301 2.82 11.04 4.16
N SER A 302 2.05 10.06 3.73
CA SER A 302 2.45 9.18 2.62
C SER A 302 1.25 8.81 1.76
N LEU A 303 1.48 8.66 0.44
CA LEU A 303 0.45 8.35 -0.53
C LEU A 303 0.69 6.94 -1.07
N ALA A 304 -0.22 6.01 -0.80
CA ALA A 304 -0.18 4.63 -1.28
C ALA A 304 -1.19 4.47 -2.42
N PHE A 305 -0.70 4.19 -3.61
CA PHE A 305 -1.50 3.86 -4.77
C PHE A 305 -1.52 2.35 -4.98
N PHE A 306 -2.71 1.77 -4.94
CA PHE A 306 -2.91 0.33 -5.06
C PHE A 306 -3.38 -0.02 -6.45
N TYR A 307 -2.67 -0.94 -7.10
CA TYR A 307 -3.02 -1.50 -8.40
C TYR A 307 -3.52 -2.94 -8.19
N ASN A 308 -4.79 -3.16 -8.51
CA ASN A 308 -5.51 -4.35 -8.10
C ASN A 308 -6.13 -5.07 -9.31
N PRO A 309 -6.36 -6.38 -9.23
CA PRO A 309 -7.18 -7.05 -10.22
C PRO A 309 -8.64 -6.56 -10.17
N LYS A 310 -9.36 -6.75 -11.26
CA LYS A 310 -10.81 -6.60 -11.29
C LYS A 310 -11.43 -7.51 -10.23
N SER A 311 -12.39 -6.98 -9.49
CA SER A 311 -12.90 -7.57 -8.25
C SER A 311 -13.44 -9.00 -8.38
N ASP A 312 -14.10 -9.31 -9.49
CA ASP A 312 -14.82 -10.57 -9.76
C ASP A 312 -14.01 -11.61 -10.54
N LEU A 313 -12.75 -11.28 -10.90
CA LEU A 313 -11.87 -12.24 -11.57
C LEU A 313 -11.28 -13.25 -10.59
N LEU A 314 -11.23 -14.51 -11.02
CA LEU A 314 -10.48 -15.55 -10.32
C LEU A 314 -8.99 -15.33 -10.50
N ILE A 315 -8.28 -15.30 -9.38
CA ILE A 315 -6.82 -15.24 -9.32
C ILE A 315 -6.33 -16.59 -8.82
N GLU A 316 -5.48 -17.22 -9.60
CA GLU A 316 -4.84 -18.51 -9.31
C GLU A 316 -3.39 -18.48 -9.83
N PRO A 317 -2.52 -19.40 -9.41
CA PRO A 317 -1.18 -19.49 -9.97
C PRO A 317 -1.20 -19.65 -11.49
N ALA A 318 -0.34 -18.89 -12.19
CA ALA A 318 -0.18 -19.00 -13.63
C ALA A 318 0.15 -20.45 -14.01
N LYS A 319 -0.56 -21.02 -14.95
CA LYS A 319 -0.45 -22.45 -15.32
C LYS A 319 0.95 -22.79 -15.81
N GLU A 320 1.60 -21.86 -16.45
CA GLU A 320 2.98 -21.95 -16.95
C GLU A 320 4.02 -22.07 -15.84
N LEU A 321 3.67 -21.63 -14.62
CA LEU A 321 4.54 -21.70 -13.43
C LEU A 321 4.25 -22.91 -12.54
N VAL A 322 3.26 -23.71 -12.91
CA VAL A 322 2.85 -24.92 -12.16
C VAL A 322 3.37 -26.15 -12.89
N THR A 323 4.15 -26.99 -12.20
CA THR A 323 4.66 -28.25 -12.71
C THR A 323 4.46 -29.37 -11.68
N PRO A 324 4.66 -30.64 -12.03
CA PRO A 324 4.61 -31.73 -11.04
C PRO A 324 5.59 -31.52 -9.86
N GLU A 325 6.74 -30.90 -10.12
CA GLU A 325 7.76 -30.60 -9.10
C GLU A 325 7.45 -29.31 -8.31
N LYS A 326 6.63 -28.43 -8.90
CA LYS A 326 6.17 -27.16 -8.30
C LYS A 326 4.65 -27.05 -8.44
N PRO A 327 3.89 -27.79 -7.64
CA PRO A 327 2.42 -27.75 -7.71
C PRO A 327 1.88 -26.39 -7.32
N ALA A 328 0.62 -26.11 -7.68
CA ALA A 328 -0.06 -24.89 -7.29
C ALA A 328 -0.14 -24.78 -5.75
N LEU A 329 0.40 -23.68 -5.22
CA LEU A 329 0.43 -23.41 -3.77
C LEU A 329 -0.84 -22.74 -3.26
N TYR A 330 -1.62 -22.14 -4.14
CA TYR A 330 -2.77 -21.32 -3.80
C TYR A 330 -4.02 -21.80 -4.53
N PRO A 331 -5.18 -21.85 -3.86
CA PRO A 331 -6.46 -22.08 -4.53
C PRO A 331 -6.87 -20.86 -5.35
N ALA A 332 -7.68 -21.09 -6.38
CA ALA A 332 -8.35 -20.00 -7.09
C ALA A 332 -9.36 -19.28 -6.18
N MET A 333 -9.33 -17.95 -6.18
CA MET A 333 -10.23 -17.11 -5.40
C MET A 333 -10.43 -15.77 -6.12
N THR A 334 -11.61 -15.17 -6.04
CA THR A 334 -11.81 -13.83 -6.55
C THR A 334 -11.19 -12.80 -5.60
N PHE A 335 -10.80 -11.64 -6.15
CA PHE A 335 -10.26 -10.56 -5.31
C PHE A 335 -11.29 -10.04 -4.31
N ASP A 336 -12.59 -10.05 -4.65
CA ASP A 336 -13.66 -9.67 -3.71
C ASP A 336 -13.78 -10.63 -2.53
N GLU A 337 -13.72 -11.95 -2.77
CA GLU A 337 -13.72 -12.96 -1.70
C GLU A 337 -12.51 -12.76 -0.79
N TYR A 338 -11.32 -12.53 -1.37
CA TYR A 338 -10.11 -12.28 -0.61
C TYR A 338 -10.18 -11.00 0.24
N ARG A 339 -10.65 -9.90 -0.33
CA ARG A 339 -10.84 -8.64 0.41
C ARG A 339 -11.87 -8.77 1.53
N LEU A 340 -12.98 -9.49 1.30
CA LEU A 340 -14.01 -9.73 2.30
C LEU A 340 -13.43 -10.51 3.50
N PHE A 341 -12.62 -11.52 3.22
CA PHE A 341 -11.93 -12.29 4.26
C PHE A 341 -11.04 -11.36 5.13
N ILE A 342 -10.24 -10.49 4.52
CA ILE A 342 -9.37 -9.55 5.25
C ILE A 342 -10.18 -8.51 6.02
N ARG A 343 -11.23 -7.95 5.42
CA ARG A 343 -12.10 -6.94 6.08
C ARG A 343 -12.78 -7.48 7.33
N THR A 344 -13.19 -8.73 7.31
CA THR A 344 -13.87 -9.35 8.45
C THR A 344 -12.92 -9.65 9.60
N ARG A 345 -11.68 -10.00 9.31
CA ARG A 345 -10.68 -10.39 10.31
C ARG A 345 -9.74 -9.27 10.75
N GLY A 346 -9.65 -8.19 9.95
CA GLY A 346 -8.69 -7.10 10.16
C GLY A 346 -7.24 -7.45 9.80
N PRO A 347 -6.29 -6.50 9.89
CA PRO A 347 -4.88 -6.75 9.63
C PRO A 347 -4.26 -7.62 10.73
N ARG A 348 -3.72 -8.78 10.35
CA ARG A 348 -3.09 -9.76 11.25
C ARG A 348 -1.74 -10.26 10.72
N GLY A 349 -0.94 -9.37 10.13
CA GLY A 349 0.33 -9.72 9.52
C GLY A 349 0.18 -10.62 8.29
N LYS A 350 1.21 -11.40 8.01
CA LYS A 350 1.27 -12.33 6.85
C LYS A 350 0.41 -13.59 7.02
N SER A 351 -0.01 -13.90 8.25
CA SER A 351 -0.78 -15.12 8.56
C SER A 351 -2.12 -15.19 7.83
N GLN A 352 -2.68 -14.07 7.39
CA GLN A 352 -3.97 -14.02 6.72
C GLN A 352 -4.01 -14.82 5.40
N LEU A 353 -3.00 -14.65 4.54
CA LEU A 353 -2.90 -15.43 3.30
C LEU A 353 -2.66 -16.90 3.60
N VAL A 354 -1.75 -17.21 4.51
CA VAL A 354 -1.44 -18.58 4.93
C VAL A 354 -2.64 -19.27 5.56
N GLU A 355 -3.42 -18.56 6.39
CA GLU A 355 -4.64 -19.10 7.00
C GLU A 355 -5.75 -19.35 5.97
N SER A 356 -5.90 -18.47 4.97
CA SER A 356 -6.88 -18.70 3.89
C SER A 356 -6.60 -19.97 3.07
N LEU A 357 -5.31 -20.35 2.99
CA LEU A 357 -4.84 -21.55 2.29
C LEU A 357 -5.08 -22.85 3.06
N LYS A 358 -5.17 -22.75 4.39
CA LYS A 358 -5.41 -23.89 5.28
C LYS A 358 -6.88 -24.19 5.50
N SER A 359 -7.79 -23.43 4.90
CA SER A 359 -9.22 -23.75 4.96
C SER A 359 -9.45 -25.13 4.31
N PRO A 360 -10.09 -26.06 4.99
CA PRO A 360 -10.34 -27.38 4.43
C PRO A 360 -11.15 -27.23 3.14
N ARG A 361 -10.67 -27.87 2.09
CA ARG A 361 -11.39 -28.05 0.83
C ARG A 361 -12.55 -29.00 1.03
#